data_a8345a2c9d3f6a20f3d4afc0203a2753
#
_entry.id   a8345a2c9d3f6a20f3d4afc0203a2753
#
_cell.length_a   1.000
_cell.length_b   1.000
_cell.length_c   1.000
_cell.angle_alpha   90.00
_cell.angle_beta   90.00
_cell.angle_gamma   90.00
#
_symmetry.space_group_name_H-M   'P 1'
#
loop_
_entity.id
_entity.type
_entity.pdbx_description
1 polymer ?
#
loop_
_entity_poly.entity_id
_entity_poly.type
_entity_poly.pdbx_seq_one_letter_code
_entity_poly.pdbx_strand_id
1 'polypeptide(L)'
;MKNLTKIISVIITSVFLLASFSTGAFAGKKILFSIKGPGSGNPFWASVEKGAKEEAAKLGVDLVLVAPPQEGDVQAQINQVEDQLAKGVDAIALAPGDPNAFAPIVDDAIXX
;
A
#
# COMPACT_ATOMS: atom_id res chain seq x y z
N MET A 1 35.78 25.56 -10.51
CA MET A 1 35.58 25.43 -9.08
C MET A 1 34.16 25.81 -8.66
N LYS A 2 33.77 27.05 -8.92
CA LYS A 2 32.43 27.47 -8.52
C LYS A 2 31.32 26.66 -9.19
N ASN A 3 31.48 26.36 -10.49
CA ASN A 3 30.48 25.59 -11.20
C ASN A 3 30.32 24.19 -10.65
N LEU A 4 31.44 23.57 -10.30
CA LEU A 4 31.44 22.23 -9.74
C LEU A 4 30.73 22.20 -8.38
N THR A 5 31.03 23.21 -7.56
CA THR A 5 30.37 23.29 -6.25
C THR A 5 28.87 23.48 -6.39
N LYS A 6 28.45 24.31 -7.34
CA LYS A 6 27.02 24.50 -7.60
C LYS A 6 26.35 23.23 -8.04
N ILE A 7 26.99 22.47 -8.91
CA ILE A 7 26.44 21.23 -9.42
C ILE A 7 26.24 20.24 -8.27
N ILE A 8 27.24 20.13 -7.39
CA ILE A 8 27.16 19.24 -6.26
C ILE A 8 26.01 19.64 -5.33
N SER A 9 25.87 20.94 -5.09
CA SER A 9 24.78 21.44 -4.24
C SER A 9 23.42 21.10 -4.82
N VAL A 10 23.27 21.26 -6.12
CA VAL A 10 22.01 20.96 -6.77
C VAL A 10 21.66 19.49 -6.65
N ILE A 11 22.65 18.63 -6.86
CA ILE A 11 22.45 17.19 -6.76
C ILE A 11 22.01 16.80 -5.35
N ILE A 12 22.68 17.33 -4.35
CA ILE A 12 22.35 17.05 -2.95
C ILE A 12 20.94 17.53 -2.64
N THR A 13 20.60 18.71 -3.10
CA THR A 13 19.28 19.28 -2.88
C THR A 13 18.21 18.42 -3.51
N SER A 14 18.46 17.95 -4.73
CA SER A 14 17.50 17.09 -5.44
C SER A 14 17.24 15.80 -4.68
N VAL A 15 18.31 15.17 -4.21
CA VAL A 15 18.17 13.91 -3.46
C VAL A 15 17.38 14.15 -2.18
N PHE A 16 17.69 15.22 -1.48
CA PHE A 16 17.00 15.55 -0.26
C PHE A 16 15.51 15.82 -0.50
N LEU A 17 15.21 16.55 -1.58
CA LEU A 17 13.82 16.83 -1.93
C LEU A 17 13.04 15.55 -2.26
N LEU A 18 13.68 14.62 -2.95
CA LEU A 18 13.03 13.35 -3.26
C LEU A 18 12.68 12.59 -1.99
N ALA A 19 13.59 12.55 -1.04
CA ALA A 19 13.34 11.88 0.23
C ALA A 19 12.19 12.55 0.99
N SER A 20 12.18 13.86 1.04
CA SER A 20 11.13 14.62 1.71
C SER A 20 9.80 14.43 0.99
N PHE A 21 9.82 14.46 -0.31
CA PHE A 21 8.61 14.29 -1.11
C PHE A 21 8.02 12.90 -0.91
N SER A 22 8.87 11.86 -0.92
CA SER A 22 8.38 10.50 -0.69
C SER A 22 7.71 10.37 0.66
N THR A 23 8.33 10.93 1.69
CA THR A 23 7.76 10.88 3.03
C THR A 23 6.45 11.66 3.10
N GLY A 24 6.42 12.87 2.54
CA GLY A 24 5.25 13.71 2.61
C GLY A 24 4.13 13.29 1.68
N ALA A 25 4.48 12.64 0.57
CA ALA A 25 3.49 12.28 -0.45
C ALA A 25 2.42 11.34 0.08
N PHE A 26 2.78 10.46 1.01
CA PHE A 26 1.85 9.46 1.52
C PHE A 26 1.23 9.82 2.86
N ALA A 27 1.71 10.86 3.51
CA ALA A 27 1.21 11.23 4.83
C ALA A 27 -0.28 11.57 4.75
N GLY A 28 -1.07 10.94 5.62
CA GLY A 28 -2.50 11.17 5.68
C GLY A 28 -3.31 10.45 4.62
N LYS A 29 -2.67 9.78 3.68
CA LYS A 29 -3.39 9.03 2.65
C LYS A 29 -3.90 7.71 3.24
N LYS A 30 -5.06 7.29 2.74
CA LYS A 30 -5.67 6.04 3.17
C LYS A 30 -5.36 4.96 2.14
N ILE A 31 -4.65 3.93 2.55
CA ILE A 31 -4.23 2.86 1.65
C ILE A 31 -4.84 1.55 2.12
N LEU A 32 -5.57 0.91 1.22
CA LEU A 32 -6.11 -0.42 1.46
C LEU A 32 -5.06 -1.46 1.09
N PHE A 33 -4.74 -2.34 2.01
CA PHE A 33 -3.87 -3.48 1.71
C PHE A 33 -4.65 -4.75 2.00
N SER A 34 -5.03 -5.44 0.94
CA SER A 34 -5.79 -6.68 1.03
C SER A 34 -4.86 -7.85 0.78
N ILE A 35 -4.73 -8.72 1.77
CA ILE A 35 -3.84 -9.88 1.67
C ILE A 35 -4.65 -11.17 1.60
N LYS A 36 -4.02 -12.17 1.03
CA LYS A 36 -4.67 -13.44 0.71
C LYS A 36 -5.10 -14.23 1.93
N GLY A 37 -4.40 -14.08 3.04
CA GLY A 37 -4.72 -14.82 4.24
C GLY A 37 -4.28 -14.10 5.50
N PRO A 38 -4.84 -14.52 6.64
CA PRO A 38 -4.53 -13.84 7.90
C PRO A 38 -3.19 -14.28 8.47
N GLY A 39 -2.54 -13.38 9.20
CA GLY A 39 -1.29 -13.69 9.86
C GLY A 39 -1.42 -14.77 10.91
N SER A 40 -2.61 -14.90 11.50
CA SER A 40 -2.84 -15.95 12.49
C SER A 40 -2.75 -17.34 11.91
N GLY A 41 -2.95 -17.48 10.58
CA GLY A 41 -2.93 -18.79 9.94
C GLY A 41 -1.64 -19.13 9.21
N ASN A 42 -0.73 -18.17 9.05
CA ASN A 42 0.45 -18.37 8.21
C ASN A 42 1.52 -17.37 8.60
N PRO A 43 2.70 -17.86 9.05
CA PRO A 43 3.79 -16.94 9.44
C PRO A 43 4.22 -16.00 8.33
N PHE A 44 4.09 -16.40 7.08
CA PHE A 44 4.39 -15.53 5.96
C PHE A 44 3.51 -14.27 6.01
N TRP A 45 2.19 -14.47 6.17
CA TRP A 45 1.28 -13.32 6.22
C TRP A 45 1.45 -12.52 7.50
N ALA A 46 1.84 -13.19 8.60
CA ALA A 46 2.15 -12.47 9.84
C ALA A 46 3.30 -11.48 9.61
N SER A 47 4.33 -11.91 8.88
CA SER A 47 5.46 -11.03 8.54
C SER A 47 5.02 -9.89 7.64
N VAL A 48 4.15 -10.18 6.68
CA VAL A 48 3.64 -9.14 5.78
C VAL A 48 2.86 -8.09 6.57
N GLU A 49 1.98 -8.54 7.47
CA GLU A 49 1.21 -7.61 8.31
C GLU A 49 2.13 -6.72 9.13
N LYS A 50 3.13 -7.33 9.77
CA LYS A 50 4.04 -6.58 10.62
C LYS A 50 4.81 -5.54 9.83
N GLY A 51 5.37 -5.96 8.69
CA GLY A 51 6.13 -5.04 7.84
C GLY A 51 5.28 -3.89 7.31
N ALA A 52 4.06 -4.21 6.88
CA ALA A 52 3.17 -3.18 6.35
C ALA A 52 2.81 -2.16 7.43
N LYS A 53 2.50 -2.62 8.64
CA LYS A 53 2.14 -1.71 9.72
C LYS A 53 3.31 -0.84 10.13
N GLU A 54 4.52 -1.41 10.20
CA GLU A 54 5.71 -0.64 10.54
C GLU A 54 6.00 0.43 9.51
N GLU A 55 5.91 0.06 8.24
CA GLU A 55 6.19 1.03 7.18
C GLU A 55 5.12 2.12 7.11
N ALA A 56 3.86 1.75 7.31
CA ALA A 56 2.78 2.72 7.33
C ALA A 56 2.99 3.74 8.44
N ALA A 57 3.43 3.30 9.60
CA ALA A 57 3.71 4.21 10.72
C ALA A 57 4.83 5.18 10.36
N LYS A 58 5.87 4.70 9.71
CA LYS A 58 6.98 5.56 9.29
C LYS A 58 6.54 6.63 8.31
N LEU A 59 5.67 6.25 7.39
CA LEU A 59 5.23 7.15 6.32
C LEU A 59 4.06 8.03 6.69
N GLY A 60 3.43 7.78 7.83
CA GLY A 60 2.24 8.53 8.23
C GLY A 60 1.01 8.15 7.44
N VAL A 61 0.98 6.95 6.89
CA VAL A 61 -0.12 6.45 6.08
C VAL A 61 -1.22 5.88 6.98
N ASP A 62 -2.47 6.11 6.59
CA ASP A 62 -3.61 5.46 7.22
C ASP A 62 -3.80 4.11 6.52
N LEU A 63 -3.25 3.07 7.11
CA LEU A 63 -3.28 1.74 6.51
C LEU A 63 -4.52 0.97 6.95
N VAL A 64 -5.29 0.52 5.96
CA VAL A 64 -6.40 -0.40 6.21
C VAL A 64 -5.97 -1.76 5.69
N LEU A 65 -5.57 -2.64 6.60
CA LEU A 65 -5.11 -3.98 6.23
C LEU A 65 -6.24 -4.97 6.50
N VAL A 66 -6.64 -5.69 5.47
CA VAL A 66 -7.71 -6.67 5.60
C VAL A 66 -7.25 -8.03 5.10
N ALA A 67 -7.77 -9.07 5.71
CA ALA A 67 -7.49 -10.44 5.32
C ALA A 67 -8.75 -11.27 5.52
N PRO A 68 -9.00 -12.25 4.65
CA PRO A 68 -10.13 -13.14 4.90
C PRO A 68 -9.88 -14.02 6.11
N PRO A 69 -10.92 -14.58 6.71
CA PRO A 69 -10.72 -15.43 7.90
C PRO A 69 -9.83 -16.64 7.63
N GLN A 70 -9.85 -17.14 6.41
CA GLN A 70 -9.01 -18.27 6.01
C GLN A 70 -8.31 -17.97 4.71
N GLU A 71 -7.06 -18.38 4.62
CA GLU A 71 -6.27 -18.15 3.41
C GLU A 71 -6.96 -18.79 2.21
N GLY A 72 -7.07 -18.00 1.14
CA GLY A 72 -7.67 -18.49 -0.09
C GLY A 72 -9.18 -18.37 -0.15
N ASP A 73 -9.81 -17.82 0.87
CA ASP A 73 -11.25 -17.56 0.81
C ASP A 73 -11.50 -16.34 -0.07
N VAL A 74 -11.61 -16.58 -1.36
CA VAL A 74 -11.70 -15.52 -2.38
C VAL A 74 -12.92 -14.65 -2.17
N GLN A 75 -14.08 -15.26 -1.91
CA GLN A 75 -15.29 -14.47 -1.78
C GLN A 75 -15.23 -13.53 -0.58
N ALA A 76 -14.68 -13.99 0.53
CA ALA A 76 -14.53 -13.13 1.69
C ALA A 76 -13.60 -11.97 1.38
N GLN A 77 -12.51 -12.24 0.65
CA GLN A 77 -11.58 -11.18 0.27
C GLN A 77 -12.24 -10.16 -0.66
N ILE A 78 -13.01 -10.63 -1.64
CA ILE A 78 -13.74 -9.74 -2.53
C ILE A 78 -14.67 -8.83 -1.74
N ASN A 79 -15.42 -9.42 -0.82
CA ASN A 79 -16.39 -8.65 -0.02
C ASN A 79 -15.67 -7.56 0.78
N GLN A 80 -14.51 -7.90 1.37
CA GLN A 80 -13.74 -6.93 2.14
C GLN A 80 -13.25 -5.78 1.27
N VAL A 81 -12.73 -6.10 0.09
CA VAL A 81 -12.21 -5.08 -0.81
C VAL A 81 -13.32 -4.16 -1.28
N GLU A 82 -14.45 -4.75 -1.70
CA GLU A 82 -15.57 -3.93 -2.17
C GLU A 82 -16.12 -3.03 -1.09
N ASP A 83 -16.17 -3.54 0.15
CA ASP A 83 -16.64 -2.74 1.27
C ASP A 83 -15.73 -1.53 1.50
N GLN A 84 -14.42 -1.74 1.45
CA GLN A 84 -13.46 -0.66 1.65
C GLN A 84 -13.46 0.33 0.51
N LEU A 85 -13.61 -0.15 -0.73
CA LEU A 85 -13.71 0.75 -1.87
C LEU A 85 -14.93 1.64 -1.77
N ALA A 86 -16.04 1.09 -1.29
CA ALA A 86 -17.27 1.88 -1.10
C ALA A 86 -17.06 2.99 -0.07
N LYS A 87 -16.24 2.73 0.93
CA LYS A 87 -15.92 3.74 1.96
C LYS A 87 -14.94 4.78 1.47
N GLY A 88 -14.17 4.45 0.44
CA GLY A 88 -13.19 5.35 -0.14
C GLY A 88 -11.79 5.11 0.34
N VAL A 89 -10.88 4.92 -0.60
CA VAL A 89 -9.45 4.79 -0.31
C VAL A 89 -8.68 5.58 -1.36
N ASP A 90 -7.46 5.95 -1.04
CA ASP A 90 -6.60 6.69 -1.98
C ASP A 90 -5.78 5.77 -2.85
N ALA A 91 -5.48 4.57 -2.37
CA ALA A 91 -4.68 3.60 -3.13
C ALA A 91 -4.99 2.20 -2.63
N ILE A 92 -4.68 1.23 -3.47
CA ILE A 92 -4.91 -0.18 -3.16
C ILE A 92 -3.62 -0.96 -3.38
N ALA A 93 -3.27 -1.81 -2.42
CA ALA A 93 -2.26 -2.84 -2.59
C ALA A 93 -2.99 -4.17 -2.39
N LEU A 94 -2.80 -5.09 -3.31
CA LEU A 94 -3.60 -6.30 -3.34
C LEU A 94 -2.76 -7.54 -3.56
N ALA A 95 -2.89 -8.51 -2.66
CA ALA A 95 -2.36 -9.85 -2.87
C ALA A 95 -3.57 -10.77 -2.99
N PRO A 96 -4.04 -11.02 -4.21
CA PRO A 96 -5.34 -11.66 -4.41
C PRO A 96 -5.28 -13.17 -4.22
N GLY A 97 -6.37 -13.70 -3.66
CA GLY A 97 -6.54 -15.16 -3.61
C GLY A 97 -6.75 -15.76 -4.98
N ASP A 98 -7.33 -14.97 -5.88
CA ASP A 98 -7.54 -15.36 -7.28
C ASP A 98 -7.43 -14.11 -8.13
N PRO A 99 -6.34 -13.95 -8.88
CA PRO A 99 -6.17 -12.74 -9.71
C PRO A 99 -7.30 -12.53 -10.71
N ASN A 100 -7.83 -13.59 -11.29
CA ASN A 100 -8.89 -13.45 -12.27
C ASN A 100 -10.17 -12.87 -11.66
N ALA A 101 -10.46 -13.25 -10.42
CA ALA A 101 -11.65 -12.74 -9.74
C ALA A 101 -11.53 -11.27 -9.41
N PHE A 102 -10.30 -10.78 -9.21
CA PHE A 102 -10.08 -9.40 -8.83
C PHE A 102 -9.86 -8.44 -9.99
N ALA A 103 -9.58 -8.95 -11.18
CA ALA A 103 -9.29 -8.08 -12.32
C ALA A 103 -10.40 -7.06 -12.58
N PRO A 104 -11.70 -7.44 -12.63
CA PRO A 104 -12.74 -6.43 -12.86
C PRO A 104 -12.88 -5.44 -11.71
N ILE A 105 -12.60 -5.87 -10.49
CA ILE A 105 -12.69 -4.97 -9.33
C ILE A 105 -11.62 -3.89 -9.42
N VAL A 106 -10.41 -4.30 -9.79
CA VAL A 106 -9.30 -3.36 -9.95
C VAL A 106 -9.56 -2.41 -11.10
N ASP A 107 -10.07 -2.92 -12.21
CA ASP A 107 -10.41 -2.09 -13.36
C ASP A 107 -11.44 -1.03 -12.97
N ASP A 108 -12.47 -1.40 -12.24
CA ASP A 108 -13.50 -0.45 -11.79
C ASP A 108 -12.90 0.60 -10.87
N ALA A 109 -12.00 0.19 -9.99
CA ALA A 109 -11.40 1.11 -9.03
C ALA A 109 -10.53 2.16 -9.73
N ILE A 110 -9.81 1.72 -10.73
CA ILE A 110 -8.95 2.64 -11.50
C ILE A 110 -9.77 3.62 -12.31
N UNK A 111 -10.61 3.05 -12.81
CA UNK A 111 -11.40 3.76 -13.71
C UNK A 111 -12.28 4.76 -13.09
N UNK A 112 -12.34 4.63 -12.21
CA UNK A 112 -13.19 5.45 -11.49
C UNK A 112 -12.89 6.69 -11.22
#